data_3aabe05751a85c3037ff9454acae4d74
#
_entry.id   3aabe05751a85c3037ff9454acae4d74
#
_cell.length_a   1.000
_cell.length_b   1.000
_cell.length_c   1.000
_cell.angle_alpha   90.00
_cell.angle_beta   90.00
_cell.angle_gamma   90.00
#
_symmetry.space_group_name_H-M   'P 1'
#
loop_
_entity.id
_entity.type
_entity.pdbx_description
1 polymer ?
#
loop_
_entity_poly.entity_id
_entity_poly.type
_entity_poly.pdbx_seq_one_letter_code
_entity_poly.pdbx_strand_id
1 'polypeptide(L)'
;MRVLITFAALFLSVVLLQLGAGGVVPLDAISGAQLGFSKSRIGLMGSAHFFGFFIGCWWAPRLMGNVGHSRAFAAFVAAGTIGILGHALVANPLAWSLMRMAIGLSTAGSYTIIEAWMQAKVTNETRGRAMGVHRVVDIMGSLGAQLMIGVLTPGSYISYNILALLLCSAVFPLTLSKAEAPETPDAPRLRPQLA
;
A
#
# COMPACT_ATOMS: atom_id res chain seq x y z
N MET A 1 -7.16 -19.35 -15.95
CA MET A 1 -6.85 -18.32 -16.95
C MET A 1 -7.81 -17.13 -16.90
N ARG A 2 -9.14 -17.26 -16.95
CA ARG A 2 -10.10 -16.15 -16.88
C ARG A 2 -9.91 -15.23 -15.65
N VAL A 3 -9.74 -15.77 -14.44
CA VAL A 3 -9.52 -15.00 -13.20
C VAL A 3 -8.27 -14.12 -13.31
N LEU A 4 -7.17 -14.63 -13.85
CA LEU A 4 -5.93 -13.87 -14.03
C LEU A 4 -6.14 -12.67 -14.95
N ILE A 5 -6.85 -12.87 -16.06
CA ILE A 5 -7.12 -11.79 -17.03
C ILE A 5 -8.06 -10.75 -16.42
N THR A 6 -9.12 -11.19 -15.72
CA THR A 6 -10.10 -10.29 -15.10
C THR A 6 -9.48 -9.37 -14.06
N PHE A 7 -8.51 -9.86 -13.28
CA PHE A 7 -7.88 -9.12 -12.18
C PHE A 7 -6.44 -8.71 -12.47
N ALA A 8 -5.96 -8.83 -13.71
CA ALA A 8 -4.56 -8.55 -14.08
C ALA A 8 -4.11 -7.15 -13.63
N ALA A 9 -4.94 -6.13 -13.84
CA ALA A 9 -4.64 -4.76 -13.44
C ALA A 9 -4.50 -4.63 -11.90
N LEU A 10 -5.42 -5.25 -11.13
CA LEU A 10 -5.34 -5.26 -9.67
C LEU A 10 -4.11 -6.00 -9.17
N PHE A 11 -3.81 -7.16 -9.75
CA PHE A 11 -2.62 -7.94 -9.38
C PHE A 11 -1.31 -7.20 -9.72
N LEU A 12 -1.25 -6.50 -10.86
CA LEU A 12 -0.09 -5.67 -11.18
C LEU A 12 0.06 -4.51 -10.20
N SER A 13 -1.05 -3.87 -9.80
CA SER A 13 -1.01 -2.85 -8.75
C SER A 13 -0.51 -3.41 -7.42
N VAL A 14 -0.90 -4.63 -7.03
CA VAL A 14 -0.39 -5.31 -5.81
C VAL A 14 1.12 -5.53 -5.88
N VAL A 15 1.63 -6.02 -7.02
CA VAL A 15 3.08 -6.21 -7.19
C VAL A 15 3.83 -4.89 -7.04
N LEU A 16 3.35 -3.82 -7.68
CA LEU A 16 3.98 -2.50 -7.61
C LEU A 16 3.89 -1.88 -6.20
N LEU A 17 2.77 -2.09 -5.48
CA LEU A 17 2.64 -1.71 -4.07
C LEU A 17 3.68 -2.43 -3.20
N GLN A 18 3.84 -3.73 -3.38
CA GLN A 18 4.81 -4.52 -2.61
C GLN A 18 6.25 -4.12 -2.94
N LEU A 19 6.58 -3.95 -4.21
CA LEU A 19 7.91 -3.49 -4.61
C LEU A 19 8.24 -2.12 -4.03
N GLY A 20 7.30 -1.17 -4.07
CA GLY A 20 7.48 0.17 -3.51
C GLY A 20 7.44 0.18 -1.98
N ALA A 21 6.26 0.02 -1.38
CA ALA A 21 6.07 0.15 0.06
C ALA A 21 6.73 -0.98 0.86
N GLY A 22 6.67 -2.22 0.35
CA GLY A 22 7.29 -3.39 1.01
C GLY A 22 8.80 -3.32 1.06
N GLY A 23 9.45 -2.71 0.06
CA GLY A 23 10.90 -2.50 0.03
C GLY A 23 11.41 -1.48 1.06
N VAL A 24 10.55 -0.54 1.51
CA VAL A 24 10.97 0.49 2.48
C VAL A 24 11.35 -0.11 3.83
N VAL A 25 10.68 -1.16 4.29
CA VAL A 25 10.91 -1.75 5.62
C VAL A 25 12.35 -2.20 5.82
N PRO A 26 12.90 -3.10 4.99
CA PRO A 26 14.29 -3.52 5.12
C PRO A 26 15.28 -2.40 4.77
N LEU A 27 14.97 -1.54 3.80
CA LEU A 27 15.83 -0.43 3.43
C LEU A 27 16.01 0.55 4.60
N ASP A 28 14.94 0.93 5.29
CA ASP A 28 14.98 1.83 6.46
C ASP A 28 15.78 1.23 7.62
N ALA A 29 15.61 -0.08 7.87
CA ALA A 29 16.34 -0.73 8.96
C ALA A 29 17.85 -0.66 8.71
N ILE A 30 18.32 -0.94 7.49
CA ILE A 30 19.74 -0.90 7.13
C ILE A 30 20.23 0.55 7.08
N SER A 31 19.49 1.45 6.42
CA SER A 31 19.86 2.86 6.30
C SER A 31 19.89 3.56 7.65
N GLY A 32 18.89 3.31 8.51
CA GLY A 32 18.87 3.86 9.88
C GLY A 32 20.05 3.39 10.73
N ALA A 33 20.44 2.12 10.61
CA ALA A 33 21.62 1.59 11.31
C ALA A 33 22.91 2.28 10.80
N GLN A 34 23.06 2.48 9.50
CA GLN A 34 24.20 3.20 8.91
C GLN A 34 24.24 4.67 9.33
N LEU A 35 23.08 5.31 9.52
CA LEU A 35 22.96 6.68 10.00
C LEU A 35 23.12 6.80 11.52
N GLY A 36 23.43 5.70 12.23
CA GLY A 36 23.64 5.69 13.68
C GLY A 36 22.35 5.79 14.51
N PHE A 37 21.19 5.46 13.93
CA PHE A 37 19.94 5.40 14.70
C PHE A 37 20.01 4.24 15.71
N SER A 38 19.58 4.48 16.95
CA SER A 38 19.49 3.41 17.94
C SER A 38 18.46 2.35 17.54
N LYS A 39 18.65 1.11 17.97
CA LYS A 39 17.72 -0.01 17.73
C LYS A 39 16.29 0.34 18.16
N SER A 40 16.13 1.06 19.27
CA SER A 40 14.84 1.52 19.78
C SER A 40 14.16 2.49 18.78
N ARG A 41 14.90 3.42 18.17
CA ARG A 41 14.37 4.35 17.17
C ARG A 41 13.97 3.64 15.89
N ILE A 42 14.74 2.65 15.46
CA ILE A 42 14.38 1.80 14.30
C ILE A 42 13.11 0.99 14.62
N GLY A 43 12.99 0.43 15.82
CA GLY A 43 11.76 -0.25 16.27
C GLY A 43 10.55 0.68 16.32
N LEU A 44 10.73 1.94 16.74
CA LEU A 44 9.66 2.95 16.74
C LEU A 44 9.11 3.23 15.33
N MET A 45 9.97 3.25 14.32
CA MET A 45 9.52 3.40 12.91
C MET A 45 8.60 2.25 12.49
N GLY A 46 8.89 1.00 12.93
CA GLY A 46 8.00 -0.14 12.73
C GLY A 46 6.64 0.04 13.41
N SER A 47 6.65 0.46 14.68
CA SER A 47 5.41 0.74 15.43
C SER A 47 4.59 1.86 14.79
N ALA A 48 5.23 2.92 14.33
CA ALA A 48 4.59 4.03 13.63
C ALA A 48 3.94 3.57 12.32
N HIS A 49 4.57 2.66 11.57
CA HIS A 49 3.97 2.06 10.38
C HIS A 49 2.65 1.35 10.72
N PHE A 50 2.64 0.49 11.74
CA PHE A 50 1.41 -0.21 12.13
C PHE A 50 0.34 0.73 12.66
N PHE A 51 0.70 1.80 13.35
CA PHE A 51 -0.26 2.82 13.77
C PHE A 51 -0.92 3.48 12.55
N GLY A 52 -0.15 3.86 11.55
CA GLY A 52 -0.68 4.36 10.28
C GLY A 52 -1.56 3.32 9.57
N PHE A 53 -1.16 2.05 9.60
CA PHE A 53 -1.92 0.94 9.04
C PHE A 53 -3.31 0.84 9.66
N PHE A 54 -3.44 0.91 10.98
CA PHE A 54 -4.75 0.92 11.65
C PHE A 54 -5.62 2.10 11.23
N ILE A 55 -5.04 3.30 11.11
CA ILE A 55 -5.76 4.47 10.60
C ILE A 55 -6.24 4.22 9.17
N GLY A 56 -5.40 3.62 8.32
CA GLY A 56 -5.73 3.28 6.95
C GLY A 56 -6.90 2.30 6.84
N CYS A 57 -6.89 1.24 7.63
CA CYS A 57 -8.01 0.27 7.69
C CYS A 57 -9.33 0.94 8.06
N TRP A 58 -9.30 1.86 9.03
CA TRP A 58 -10.49 2.57 9.50
C TRP A 58 -10.98 3.62 8.50
N TRP A 59 -10.07 4.31 7.82
CA TRP A 59 -10.39 5.43 6.94
C TRP A 59 -10.73 5.01 5.51
N ALA A 60 -10.12 3.93 5.01
CA ALA A 60 -10.29 3.51 3.62
C ALA A 60 -11.75 3.28 3.19
N PRO A 61 -12.61 2.58 3.96
CA PRO A 61 -14.00 2.41 3.56
C PRO A 61 -14.76 3.73 3.46
N ARG A 62 -14.46 4.69 4.35
CA ARG A 62 -15.09 6.02 4.35
C ARG A 62 -14.68 6.84 3.14
N LEU A 63 -13.38 6.87 2.87
CA LEU A 63 -12.87 7.62 1.72
C LEU A 63 -13.38 7.00 0.41
N MET A 64 -13.35 5.67 0.31
CA MET A 64 -13.88 4.94 -0.84
C MET A 64 -15.37 5.21 -1.08
N GLY A 65 -16.17 5.26 -0.02
CA GLY A 65 -17.59 5.61 -0.09
C GLY A 65 -17.86 7.05 -0.56
N ASN A 66 -16.97 7.98 -0.23
CA ASN A 66 -17.14 9.40 -0.57
C ASN A 66 -16.66 9.75 -1.99
N VAL A 67 -15.52 9.19 -2.42
CA VAL A 67 -14.86 9.61 -3.68
C VAL A 67 -14.75 8.48 -4.72
N GLY A 68 -15.14 7.27 -4.37
CA GLY A 68 -15.05 6.07 -5.20
C GLY A 68 -13.69 5.38 -5.11
N HIS A 69 -13.64 4.13 -5.60
CA HIS A 69 -12.49 3.23 -5.46
C HIS A 69 -11.20 3.80 -6.06
N SER A 70 -11.24 4.24 -7.33
CA SER A 70 -10.03 4.68 -8.04
C SER A 70 -9.40 5.94 -7.43
N ARG A 71 -10.23 6.93 -7.05
CA ARG A 71 -9.74 8.17 -6.44
C ARG A 71 -9.20 7.94 -5.03
N ALA A 72 -9.88 7.10 -4.24
CA ALA A 72 -9.41 6.73 -2.91
C ALA A 72 -8.08 5.98 -3.00
N PHE A 73 -7.94 5.04 -3.95
CA PHE A 73 -6.69 4.33 -4.19
C PHE A 73 -5.54 5.29 -4.53
N ALA A 74 -5.77 6.20 -5.49
CA ALA A 74 -4.76 7.19 -5.87
C ALA A 74 -4.34 8.09 -4.69
N ALA A 75 -5.28 8.49 -3.83
CA ALA A 75 -4.99 9.30 -2.65
C ALA A 75 -4.10 8.55 -1.64
N PHE A 76 -4.39 7.26 -1.38
CA PHE A 76 -3.55 6.45 -0.49
C PHE A 76 -2.16 6.22 -1.07
N VAL A 77 -2.05 5.89 -2.36
CA VAL A 77 -0.76 5.73 -3.04
C VAL A 77 0.05 7.04 -3.01
N ALA A 78 -0.58 8.18 -3.26
CA ALA A 78 0.07 9.48 -3.17
C ALA A 78 0.61 9.76 -1.77
N ALA A 79 -0.17 9.49 -0.70
CA ALA A 79 0.28 9.64 0.68
C ALA A 79 1.52 8.77 0.99
N GLY A 80 1.52 7.51 0.53
CA GLY A 80 2.67 6.61 0.68
C GLY A 80 3.89 7.08 -0.11
N THR A 81 3.69 7.55 -1.34
CA THR A 81 4.77 8.09 -2.18
C THR A 81 5.44 9.29 -1.53
N ILE A 82 4.64 10.23 -0.99
CA ILE A 82 5.15 11.37 -0.22
C ILE A 82 5.92 10.89 1.02
N GLY A 83 5.40 9.88 1.73
CA GLY A 83 6.10 9.25 2.85
C GLY A 83 7.46 8.69 2.45
N ILE A 84 7.58 7.98 1.32
CA ILE A 84 8.86 7.43 0.85
C ILE A 84 9.83 8.53 0.47
N LEU A 85 9.38 9.51 -0.34
CA LEU A 85 10.23 10.64 -0.77
C LEU A 85 10.73 11.46 0.40
N GLY A 86 9.92 11.59 1.45
CA GLY A 86 10.30 12.30 2.67
C GLY A 86 11.55 11.75 3.36
N HIS A 87 11.79 10.43 3.30
CA HIS A 87 13.01 9.82 3.87
C HIS A 87 14.30 10.39 3.26
N ALA A 88 14.26 10.73 1.98
CA ALA A 88 15.41 11.32 1.28
C ALA A 88 15.69 12.79 1.66
N LEU A 89 14.70 13.49 2.24
CA LEU A 89 14.81 14.92 2.55
C LEU A 89 15.42 15.17 3.93
N VAL A 90 15.16 14.31 4.90
CA VAL A 90 15.58 14.54 6.29
C VAL A 90 16.01 13.24 6.95
N ALA A 91 17.27 13.14 7.34
CA ALA A 91 17.81 12.01 8.10
C ALA A 91 17.55 12.19 9.61
N ASN A 92 16.28 12.07 10.03
CA ASN A 92 15.87 12.20 11.43
C ASN A 92 14.92 11.06 11.81
N PRO A 93 15.16 10.32 12.92
CA PRO A 93 14.35 9.17 13.30
C PRO A 93 12.88 9.49 13.55
N LEU A 94 12.56 10.67 14.08
CA LEU A 94 11.18 11.09 14.35
C LEU A 94 10.45 11.41 13.02
N ALA A 95 11.12 12.14 12.13
CA ALA A 95 10.61 12.41 10.80
C ALA A 95 10.36 11.10 10.03
N TRP A 96 11.31 10.15 10.08
CA TRP A 96 11.15 8.84 9.46
C TRP A 96 9.99 8.05 10.07
N SER A 97 9.74 8.15 11.38
CA SER A 97 8.58 7.52 12.01
C SER A 97 7.25 8.08 11.47
N LEU A 98 7.14 9.41 11.27
CA LEU A 98 5.95 10.02 10.65
C LEU A 98 5.78 9.59 9.19
N MET A 99 6.85 9.50 8.43
CA MET A 99 6.84 9.02 7.05
C MET A 99 6.43 7.55 6.99
N ARG A 100 6.93 6.71 7.91
CA ARG A 100 6.51 5.31 8.05
C ARG A 100 5.03 5.17 8.40
N MET A 101 4.50 6.08 9.20
CA MET A 101 3.06 6.13 9.48
C MET A 101 2.25 6.43 8.21
N ALA A 102 2.68 7.38 7.38
CA ALA A 102 2.04 7.67 6.09
C ALA A 102 2.10 6.47 5.13
N ILE A 103 3.23 5.74 5.10
CA ILE A 103 3.38 4.53 4.29
C ILE A 103 2.45 3.42 4.81
N GLY A 104 2.34 3.23 6.13
CA GLY A 104 1.42 2.27 6.73
C GLY A 104 -0.04 2.55 6.38
N LEU A 105 -0.45 3.81 6.49
CA LEU A 105 -1.77 4.29 6.10
C LEU A 105 -2.05 4.01 4.61
N SER A 106 -1.08 4.32 3.74
CA SER A 106 -1.14 4.05 2.30
C SER A 106 -1.32 2.56 2.02
N THR A 107 -0.52 1.72 2.66
CA THR A 107 -0.55 0.27 2.47
C THR A 107 -1.91 -0.30 2.83
N ALA A 108 -2.40 -0.04 4.05
CA ALA A 108 -3.70 -0.54 4.49
C ALA A 108 -4.85 -0.03 3.63
N GLY A 109 -4.85 1.27 3.31
CA GLY A 109 -5.89 1.87 2.47
C GLY A 109 -5.92 1.28 1.07
N SER A 110 -4.77 1.12 0.45
CA SER A 110 -4.64 0.55 -0.90
C SER A 110 -5.12 -0.90 -0.94
N TYR A 111 -4.71 -1.74 0.02
CA TYR A 111 -5.13 -3.14 0.10
C TYR A 111 -6.62 -3.27 0.37
N THR A 112 -7.19 -2.48 1.28
CA THR A 112 -8.63 -2.46 1.55
C THR A 112 -9.44 -2.18 0.28
N ILE A 113 -8.97 -1.24 -0.54
CA ILE A 113 -9.65 -0.89 -1.79
C ILE A 113 -9.51 -1.99 -2.84
N ILE A 114 -8.33 -2.58 -3.00
CA ILE A 114 -8.11 -3.68 -3.94
C ILE A 114 -8.99 -4.88 -3.55
N GLU A 115 -9.03 -5.25 -2.28
CA GLU A 115 -9.84 -6.36 -1.79
C GLU A 115 -11.34 -6.09 -1.98
N ALA A 116 -11.81 -4.88 -1.67
CA ALA A 116 -13.20 -4.48 -1.91
C ALA A 116 -13.56 -4.60 -3.39
N TRP A 117 -12.67 -4.13 -4.28
CA TRP A 117 -12.88 -4.24 -5.72
C TRP A 117 -12.91 -5.68 -6.21
N MET A 118 -12.02 -6.53 -5.70
CA MET A 118 -12.04 -7.96 -6.02
C MET A 118 -13.33 -8.63 -5.54
N GLN A 119 -13.73 -8.37 -4.28
CA GLN A 119 -14.93 -8.95 -3.68
C GLN A 119 -16.21 -8.61 -4.46
N ALA A 120 -16.30 -7.41 -5.01
CA ALA A 120 -17.43 -6.97 -5.82
C ALA A 120 -17.56 -7.71 -7.17
N LYS A 121 -16.47 -8.32 -7.65
CA LYS A 121 -16.42 -8.97 -8.98
C LYS A 121 -16.32 -10.50 -8.94
N VAL A 122 -16.10 -11.09 -7.78
CA VAL A 122 -16.02 -12.55 -7.63
C VAL A 122 -17.39 -13.15 -7.34
N THR A 123 -17.64 -14.34 -7.89
CA THR A 123 -18.78 -15.19 -7.51
C THR A 123 -18.36 -16.13 -6.38
N ASN A 124 -19.34 -16.77 -5.71
CA ASN A 124 -19.04 -17.76 -4.66
C ASN A 124 -18.13 -18.89 -5.17
N GLU A 125 -18.26 -19.26 -6.45
CA GLU A 125 -17.46 -20.33 -7.09
C GLU A 125 -16.02 -19.90 -7.36
N THR A 126 -15.78 -18.62 -7.65
CA THR A 126 -14.47 -18.10 -8.04
C THR A 126 -13.73 -17.41 -6.91
N ARG A 127 -14.39 -17.08 -5.80
CA ARG A 127 -13.83 -16.33 -4.66
C ARG A 127 -12.56 -16.96 -4.12
N GLY A 128 -12.60 -18.25 -3.77
CA GLY A 128 -11.41 -18.93 -3.21
C GLY A 128 -10.21 -18.89 -4.16
N ARG A 129 -10.45 -19.09 -5.46
CA ARG A 129 -9.40 -19.05 -6.47
C ARG A 129 -8.83 -17.65 -6.65
N ALA A 130 -9.68 -16.63 -6.69
CA ALA A 130 -9.25 -15.24 -6.83
C ALA A 130 -8.40 -14.78 -5.63
N MET A 131 -8.86 -15.09 -4.41
CA MET A 131 -8.12 -14.79 -3.18
C MET A 131 -6.79 -15.55 -3.09
N GLY A 132 -6.77 -16.83 -3.50
CA GLY A 132 -5.54 -17.63 -3.55
C GLY A 132 -4.52 -17.04 -4.51
N VAL A 133 -4.93 -16.64 -5.72
CA VAL A 133 -4.04 -15.98 -6.69
C VAL A 133 -3.56 -14.64 -6.16
N HIS A 134 -4.44 -13.82 -5.58
CA HIS A 134 -4.07 -12.55 -4.95
C HIS A 134 -2.96 -12.75 -3.90
N ARG A 135 -3.13 -13.76 -3.02
CA ARG A 135 -2.12 -14.05 -1.99
C ARG A 135 -0.78 -14.49 -2.56
N VAL A 136 -0.78 -15.31 -3.62
CA VAL A 136 0.47 -15.68 -4.32
C VAL A 136 1.15 -14.46 -4.93
N VAL A 137 0.39 -13.60 -5.61
CA VAL A 137 0.92 -12.37 -6.21
C VAL A 137 1.50 -11.44 -5.13
N ASP A 138 0.83 -11.30 -4.01
CA ASP A 138 1.27 -10.51 -2.86
C ASP A 138 2.61 -11.02 -2.29
N ILE A 139 2.71 -12.33 -2.06
CA ILE A 139 3.94 -12.97 -1.57
C ILE A 139 5.08 -12.81 -2.58
N MET A 140 4.82 -13.02 -3.86
CA MET A 140 5.83 -12.87 -4.92
C MET A 140 6.31 -11.42 -5.04
N GLY A 141 5.39 -10.45 -4.91
CA GLY A 141 5.74 -9.03 -4.86
C GLY A 141 6.62 -8.68 -3.65
N SER A 142 6.27 -9.21 -2.48
CA SER A 142 7.05 -9.04 -1.24
C SER A 142 8.45 -9.67 -1.36
N LEU A 143 8.54 -10.87 -1.92
CA LEU A 143 9.83 -11.52 -2.18
C LEU A 143 10.67 -10.69 -3.16
N GLY A 144 10.07 -10.21 -4.25
CA GLY A 144 10.73 -9.32 -5.20
C GLY A 144 11.27 -8.04 -4.55
N ALA A 145 10.48 -7.43 -3.64
CA ALA A 145 10.91 -6.26 -2.88
C ALA A 145 12.16 -6.56 -2.02
N GLN A 146 12.18 -7.70 -1.33
CA GLN A 146 13.33 -8.08 -0.51
C GLN A 146 14.58 -8.37 -1.34
N LEU A 147 14.44 -9.06 -2.48
CA LEU A 147 15.54 -9.31 -3.40
C LEU A 147 16.11 -8.01 -3.99
N MET A 148 15.23 -7.04 -4.29
CA MET A 148 15.62 -5.74 -4.80
C MET A 148 16.52 -4.96 -3.81
N ILE A 149 16.34 -5.13 -2.50
CA ILE A 149 17.19 -4.49 -1.49
C ILE A 149 18.66 -4.92 -1.62
N GLY A 150 18.93 -6.13 -2.12
CA GLY A 150 20.29 -6.60 -2.37
C GLY A 150 21.05 -5.78 -3.43
N VAL A 151 20.35 -5.03 -4.29
CA VAL A 151 20.94 -4.18 -5.33
C VAL A 151 20.76 -2.68 -5.06
N LEU A 152 19.88 -2.30 -4.13
CA LEU A 152 19.69 -0.91 -3.71
C LEU A 152 20.76 -0.51 -2.70
N THR A 153 21.27 0.71 -2.83
CA THR A 153 22.23 1.28 -1.88
C THR A 153 21.49 1.86 -0.68
N PRO A 154 21.68 1.31 0.55
CA PRO A 154 21.06 1.88 1.75
C PRO A 154 21.52 3.32 2.00
N GLY A 155 20.63 4.14 2.54
CA GLY A 155 20.89 5.57 2.78
C GLY A 155 20.91 6.46 1.53
N SER A 156 20.85 5.87 0.33
CA SER A 156 20.85 6.63 -0.92
C SER A 156 19.47 7.18 -1.26
N TYR A 157 19.39 8.46 -1.61
CA TYR A 157 18.16 9.07 -2.12
C TYR A 157 17.63 8.38 -3.39
N ILE A 158 18.53 7.83 -4.22
CA ILE A 158 18.17 7.11 -5.44
C ILE A 158 17.34 5.88 -5.10
N SER A 159 17.71 5.13 -4.07
CA SER A 159 16.98 3.94 -3.64
C SER A 159 15.55 4.27 -3.19
N TYR A 160 15.38 5.34 -2.41
CA TYR A 160 14.05 5.81 -2.00
C TYR A 160 13.23 6.31 -3.20
N ASN A 161 13.86 7.02 -4.15
CA ASN A 161 13.18 7.47 -5.35
C ASN A 161 12.69 6.29 -6.23
N ILE A 162 13.49 5.22 -6.36
CA ILE A 162 13.07 4.01 -7.08
C ILE A 162 11.83 3.40 -6.41
N LEU A 163 11.85 3.24 -5.08
CA LEU A 163 10.71 2.70 -4.34
C LEU A 163 9.47 3.60 -4.47
N ALA A 164 9.64 4.92 -4.41
CA ALA A 164 8.56 5.88 -4.59
C ALA A 164 7.95 5.82 -5.99
N LEU A 165 8.79 5.69 -7.03
CA LEU A 165 8.33 5.54 -8.41
C LEU A 165 7.56 4.23 -8.61
N LEU A 166 8.03 3.11 -8.04
CA LEU A 166 7.33 1.84 -8.08
C LEU A 166 5.96 1.93 -7.40
N LEU A 167 5.91 2.53 -6.20
CA LEU A 167 4.65 2.74 -5.48
C LEU A 167 3.70 3.64 -6.27
N CYS A 168 4.17 4.77 -6.77
CA CYS A 168 3.38 5.69 -7.59
C CYS A 168 2.81 5.01 -8.84
N SER A 169 3.63 4.16 -9.48
CA SER A 169 3.24 3.42 -10.69
C SER A 169 2.10 2.43 -10.44
N ALA A 170 1.83 2.05 -9.19
CA ALA A 170 0.71 1.16 -8.85
C ALA A 170 -0.67 1.75 -9.22
N VAL A 171 -0.76 3.07 -9.42
CA VAL A 171 -2.00 3.74 -9.83
C VAL A 171 -2.35 3.42 -11.27
N PHE A 172 -1.36 3.32 -12.17
CA PHE A 172 -1.61 3.20 -13.61
C PHE A 172 -2.41 1.96 -14.01
N PRO A 173 -2.08 0.73 -13.56
CA PRO A 173 -2.83 -0.44 -14.00
C PRO A 173 -4.32 -0.35 -13.64
N LEU A 174 -4.62 0.22 -12.48
CA LEU A 174 -5.97 0.31 -11.96
C LEU A 174 -6.77 1.44 -12.65
N THR A 175 -6.16 2.59 -12.88
CA THR A 175 -6.83 3.75 -13.49
C THR A 175 -6.97 3.64 -15.00
N LEU A 176 -6.02 2.95 -15.68
CA LEU A 176 -6.04 2.76 -17.13
C LEU A 176 -6.80 1.49 -17.53
N SER A 177 -7.14 0.62 -16.59
CA SER A 177 -7.95 -0.57 -16.91
C SER A 177 -9.38 -0.15 -17.27
N LYS A 178 -9.94 -0.81 -18.29
CA LYS A 178 -11.37 -0.70 -18.62
C LYS A 178 -12.28 -1.41 -17.62
N ALA A 179 -11.72 -1.92 -16.50
CA ALA A 179 -12.48 -2.56 -15.45
C ALA A 179 -13.32 -1.49 -14.73
N GLU A 180 -14.63 -1.50 -14.95
CA GLU A 180 -15.55 -0.63 -14.21
C GLU A 180 -15.33 -0.78 -12.72
N ALA A 181 -15.13 0.36 -12.05
CA ALA A 181 -15.10 0.38 -10.60
C ALA A 181 -16.47 -0.11 -10.09
N PRO A 182 -16.50 -0.92 -9.03
CA PRO A 182 -17.77 -1.30 -8.41
C PRO A 182 -18.54 -0.04 -7.99
N GLU A 183 -19.88 -0.13 -8.03
CA GLU A 183 -20.72 0.89 -7.41
C GLU A 183 -20.29 1.09 -5.95
N THR A 184 -20.20 2.34 -5.54
CA THR A 184 -19.86 2.65 -4.14
C THR A 184 -21.00 2.15 -3.26
N PRO A 185 -20.70 1.35 -2.21
CA PRO A 185 -21.74 0.99 -1.24
C PRO A 185 -22.32 2.28 -0.66
N ASP A 186 -23.65 2.37 -0.59
CA ASP A 186 -24.30 3.47 0.13
C ASP A 186 -23.67 3.57 1.53
N ALA A 187 -23.20 4.77 1.88
CA ALA A 187 -22.65 5.00 3.20
C ALA A 187 -23.70 4.56 4.23
N PRO A 188 -23.35 3.72 5.22
CA PRO A 188 -24.29 3.27 6.22
C PRO A 188 -24.85 4.53 6.93
N ARG A 189 -26.07 4.91 6.60
CA ARG A 189 -26.79 5.93 7.34
C ARG A 189 -27.06 5.34 8.71
N LEU A 190 -26.26 5.76 9.70
CA LEU A 190 -26.60 5.55 11.09
C LEU A 190 -27.94 6.28 11.33
N ARG A 191 -29.06 5.58 11.17
CA ARG A 191 -30.32 6.06 11.71
C ARG A 191 -30.18 5.98 13.23
N PRO A 192 -30.24 7.08 13.96
CA PRO A 192 -30.44 7.02 15.39
C PRO A 192 -31.83 6.35 15.59
N GLN A 193 -31.84 5.11 16.03
CA GLN A 193 -33.04 4.53 16.58
C GLN A 193 -33.26 5.23 17.93
N LEU A 194 -34.03 6.32 17.88
CA LEU A 194 -34.64 6.88 19.07
C LEU A 194 -35.76 5.89 19.47
N ALA A 195 -35.48 5.09 20.49
CA ALA A 195 -36.48 4.38 21.28
C ALA A 195 -37.01 5.30 22.36
#